data_7c4ee16eb1cd877b4382665e68bf5f13
#
_entry.id   7c4ee16eb1cd877b4382665e68bf5f13
#
_cell.length_a   1.000
_cell.length_b   1.000
_cell.length_c   1.000
_cell.angle_alpha   90.00
_cell.angle_beta   90.00
_cell.angle_gamma   90.00
#
_symmetry.space_group_name_H-M   'P 1'
#
loop_
_entity.id
_entity.type
_entity.pdbx_description
1 polymer ?
#
loop_
_entity_poly.entity_id
_entity_poly.type
_entity_poly.pdbx_seq_one_letter_code
_entity_poly.pdbx_strand_id
1 'polypeptide(L)'
;MTTLYIDRNNLELRLEGGALTCYEDGQRVGTIPTAPLERVVMRGTAKVETQAIAKLGSLDVGVIFLFGRRHEPVLFLPRPHNDALIRIHQCVLSRNPEACRLVAVDILQTKIEAQR
;
A
#
# COMPACT_ATOMS: atom_id res chain seq x y z
N MET A 1 3.80 -12.38 3.22
CA MET A 1 3.20 -11.04 3.02
C MET A 1 4.24 -10.00 3.34
N THR A 2 4.66 -9.24 2.35
CA THR A 2 5.71 -8.27 2.55
C THR A 2 5.20 -6.87 2.25
N THR A 3 5.25 -6.01 3.26
CA THR A 3 5.00 -4.58 3.12
C THR A 3 6.33 -3.84 3.12
N LEU A 4 6.54 -3.05 2.08
CA LEU A 4 7.70 -2.16 2.01
C LEU A 4 7.34 -0.81 2.63
N TYR A 5 8.10 -0.39 3.63
CA TYR A 5 7.98 0.93 4.24
C TYR A 5 9.12 1.81 3.79
N ILE A 6 8.79 2.95 3.22
CA ILE A 6 9.75 3.97 2.81
C ILE A 6 9.46 5.23 3.61
N ASP A 7 10.36 5.58 4.53
CA ASP A 7 10.25 6.76 5.39
C ASP A 7 11.52 7.60 5.27
N ARG A 8 11.72 8.16 4.09
CA ARG A 8 12.87 9.01 3.79
C ARG A 8 12.46 10.16 2.87
N ASN A 9 13.11 11.29 3.06
CA ASN A 9 13.05 12.39 2.11
C ASN A 9 14.17 12.25 1.07
N ASN A 10 13.95 12.81 -0.11
CA ASN A 10 14.91 12.81 -1.23
C ASN A 10 15.24 11.42 -1.81
N LEU A 11 14.38 10.45 -1.55
CA LEU A 11 14.50 9.15 -2.19
C LEU A 11 13.92 9.21 -3.61
N GLU A 12 14.58 8.54 -4.54
CA GLU A 12 14.06 8.31 -5.89
C GLU A 12 13.85 6.81 -6.11
N LEU A 13 12.64 6.44 -6.48
CA LEU A 13 12.27 5.06 -6.75
C LEU A 13 12.17 4.85 -8.26
N ARG A 14 13.01 3.97 -8.79
CA ARG A 14 13.05 3.61 -10.20
C ARG A 14 12.77 2.14 -10.41
N LEU A 15 12.38 1.79 -11.63
CA LEU A 15 12.23 0.41 -12.06
C LEU A 15 13.42 0.03 -12.94
N GLU A 16 14.22 -0.91 -12.48
CA GLU A 16 15.38 -1.42 -13.24
C GLU A 16 15.39 -2.94 -13.20
N GLY A 17 15.45 -3.58 -14.38
CA GLY A 17 15.50 -5.03 -14.46
C GLY A 17 14.31 -5.75 -13.81
N GLY A 18 13.14 -5.13 -13.76
CA GLY A 18 11.96 -5.70 -13.12
C GLY A 18 11.93 -5.58 -11.59
N ALA A 19 12.94 -4.98 -10.98
CA ALA A 19 13.01 -4.71 -9.55
C ALA A 19 12.90 -3.21 -9.27
N LEU A 20 12.47 -2.85 -8.06
CA LEU A 20 12.49 -1.48 -7.61
C LEU A 20 13.90 -1.11 -7.12
N THR A 21 14.43 -0.04 -7.64
CA THR A 21 15.74 0.47 -7.24
C THR A 21 15.59 1.81 -6.56
N CYS A 22 16.19 1.94 -5.39
CA CYS A 22 16.17 3.18 -4.61
C CYS A 22 17.46 3.94 -4.81
N TYR A 23 17.34 5.24 -5.11
CA TYR A 23 18.46 6.18 -5.24
C TYR A 23 18.30 7.31 -4.23
N GLU A 24 19.39 7.71 -3.66
CA GLU A 24 19.46 8.87 -2.77
C GLU A 24 20.65 9.72 -3.21
N ASP A 25 20.39 11.00 -3.53
CA ASP A 25 21.39 11.92 -4.08
C ASP A 25 22.16 11.37 -5.30
N GLY A 26 21.44 10.68 -6.18
CA GLY A 26 22.00 10.09 -7.40
C GLY A 26 22.76 8.78 -7.18
N GLN A 27 22.87 8.32 -5.95
CA GLN A 27 23.54 7.06 -5.61
C GLN A 27 22.53 5.96 -5.27
N ARG A 28 22.79 4.77 -5.79
CA ARG A 28 21.97 3.60 -5.52
C ARG A 28 22.15 3.16 -4.08
N VAL A 29 21.05 3.15 -3.32
CA VAL A 29 21.05 2.71 -1.92
C VAL A 29 20.49 1.30 -1.71
N GLY A 30 19.73 0.78 -2.67
CA GLY A 30 19.21 -0.57 -2.54
C GLY A 30 18.36 -1.00 -3.72
N THR A 31 18.12 -2.30 -3.78
CA THR A 31 17.22 -2.92 -4.75
C THR A 31 16.22 -3.79 -4.02
N ILE A 32 14.96 -3.67 -4.39
CA ILE A 32 13.86 -4.38 -3.74
C ILE A 32 13.20 -5.27 -4.79
N PRO A 33 13.19 -6.59 -4.58
CA PRO A 33 12.47 -7.48 -5.49
C PRO A 33 10.97 -7.22 -5.40
N THR A 34 10.29 -7.21 -6.53
CA THR A 34 8.85 -6.93 -6.59
C THR A 34 7.99 -8.16 -6.31
N ALA A 35 8.51 -9.35 -6.53
CA ALA A 35 7.74 -10.59 -6.41
C ALA A 35 7.09 -10.82 -5.03
N PRO A 36 7.78 -10.59 -3.90
CA PRO A 36 7.18 -10.80 -2.58
C PRO A 36 6.35 -9.61 -2.08
N LEU A 37 6.30 -8.50 -2.82
CA LEU A 37 5.61 -7.30 -2.37
C LEU A 37 4.10 -7.45 -2.51
N GLU A 38 3.38 -7.05 -1.48
CA GLU A 38 1.93 -6.91 -1.49
C GLU A 38 1.50 -5.45 -1.33
N ARG A 39 2.33 -4.67 -0.67
CA ARG A 39 1.98 -3.29 -0.35
C ARG A 39 3.23 -2.44 -0.21
N VAL A 40 3.13 -1.20 -0.64
CA VAL A 40 4.18 -0.19 -0.44
C VAL A 40 3.57 0.97 0.34
N VAL A 41 4.20 1.35 1.43
CA VAL A 41 3.79 2.51 2.24
C VAL A 41 4.92 3.54 2.18
N MET A 42 4.59 4.72 1.68
CA MET A 42 5.55 5.80 1.51
C MET A 42 5.20 6.98 2.40
N ARG A 43 6.16 7.42 3.17
CA ARG A 43 6.10 8.61 4.01
C ARG A 43 7.27 9.51 3.66
N GLY A 44 7.02 10.80 3.57
CA GLY A 44 8.04 11.77 3.19
C GLY A 44 7.98 12.14 1.71
N THR A 45 8.95 12.92 1.26
CA THR A 45 9.02 13.41 -0.12
C THR A 45 9.92 12.50 -0.95
N ALA A 46 9.34 11.76 -1.88
CA ALA A 46 10.05 10.89 -2.78
C ALA A 46 9.67 11.17 -4.23
N LYS A 47 10.60 10.91 -5.13
CA LYS A 47 10.32 10.89 -6.57
C LYS A 47 10.08 9.45 -6.99
N VAL A 48 9.01 9.20 -7.71
CA VAL A 48 8.66 7.86 -8.16
C VAL A 48 8.53 7.87 -9.69
N GLU A 49 9.28 7.00 -10.33
CA GLU A 49 9.18 6.81 -11.76
C GLU A 49 7.82 6.15 -12.09
N THR A 50 7.14 6.66 -13.13
CA THR A 50 5.81 6.14 -13.51
C THR A 50 5.83 4.67 -13.87
N GLN A 51 6.92 4.19 -14.46
CA GLN A 51 7.09 2.77 -14.77
C GLN A 51 7.12 1.89 -13.51
N ALA A 52 7.68 2.42 -12.41
CA ALA A 52 7.67 1.71 -11.13
C ALA A 52 6.24 1.54 -10.60
N ILE A 53 5.43 2.59 -10.64
CA ILE A 53 4.02 2.53 -10.25
C ILE A 53 3.25 1.57 -11.15
N ALA A 54 3.45 1.64 -12.45
CA ALA A 54 2.79 0.76 -13.43
C ALA A 54 3.15 -0.71 -13.18
N LYS A 55 4.41 -1.00 -12.87
CA LYS A 55 4.85 -2.36 -12.53
C LYS A 55 4.18 -2.87 -11.26
N LEU A 56 4.14 -2.06 -10.21
CA LEU A 56 3.47 -2.41 -8.96
C LEU A 56 1.98 -2.69 -9.20
N GLY A 57 1.31 -1.84 -9.98
CA GLY A 57 -0.09 -2.05 -10.33
C GLY A 57 -0.33 -3.34 -11.12
N SER A 58 0.59 -3.72 -12.02
CA SER A 58 0.48 -4.97 -12.77
C SER A 58 0.64 -6.22 -11.90
N LEU A 59 1.26 -6.08 -10.74
CA LEU A 59 1.46 -7.15 -9.75
C LEU A 59 0.43 -7.10 -8.61
N ASP A 60 -0.61 -6.31 -8.76
CA ASP A 60 -1.64 -6.08 -7.73
C ASP A 60 -1.09 -5.54 -6.39
N VAL A 61 0.02 -4.82 -6.44
CA VAL A 61 0.63 -4.19 -5.27
C VAL A 61 0.02 -2.80 -5.05
N GLY A 62 -0.63 -2.61 -3.92
CA GLY A 62 -1.18 -1.30 -3.53
C GLY A 62 -0.09 -0.37 -3.02
N VAL A 63 -0.23 0.92 -3.33
CA VAL A 63 0.69 1.96 -2.84
C VAL A 63 -0.09 2.94 -1.96
N ILE A 64 0.42 3.19 -0.77
CA ILE A 64 -0.17 4.10 0.20
C ILE A 64 0.82 5.23 0.46
N PHE A 65 0.38 6.46 0.23
CA PHE A 65 1.14 7.65 0.60
C PHE A 65 0.58 8.25 1.88
N LEU A 66 1.42 8.47 2.85
CA LEU A 66 1.09 9.17 4.08
C LEU A 66 1.57 10.62 3.94
N PHE A 67 0.63 11.51 3.71
CA PHE A 67 0.92 12.88 3.30
C PHE A 67 0.69 13.89 4.44
N GLY A 68 1.57 14.89 4.50
CA GLY A 68 1.45 16.00 5.43
C GLY A 68 1.74 15.64 6.89
N ARG A 69 1.52 16.61 7.79
CA ARG A 69 1.78 16.45 9.23
C ARG A 69 0.83 15.48 9.92
N ARG A 70 -0.38 15.34 9.38
CA ARG A 70 -1.40 14.44 9.91
C ARG A 70 -1.29 13.03 9.38
N HIS A 71 -0.35 12.77 8.47
CA HIS A 71 -0.18 11.48 7.81
C HIS A 71 -1.46 10.95 7.17
N GLU A 72 -2.16 11.85 6.46
CA GLU A 72 -3.40 11.48 5.76
C GLU A 72 -3.09 10.49 4.63
N PRO A 73 -3.80 9.37 4.57
CA PRO A 73 -3.52 8.36 3.56
C PRO A 73 -4.09 8.74 2.19
N VAL A 74 -3.26 8.59 1.17
CA VAL A 74 -3.68 8.63 -0.24
C VAL A 74 -3.37 7.28 -0.83
N LEU A 75 -4.36 6.64 -1.43
CA LEU A 75 -4.26 5.28 -1.92
C LEU A 75 -4.17 5.26 -3.44
N PHE A 76 -3.15 4.55 -3.95
CA PHE A 76 -3.11 4.12 -5.34
C PHE A 76 -3.35 2.62 -5.36
N LEU A 77 -4.55 2.26 -5.77
CA LEU A 77 -4.93 0.85 -5.84
C LEU A 77 -4.62 0.31 -7.24
N PRO A 78 -4.21 -0.96 -7.31
CA PRO A 78 -4.13 -1.63 -8.59
C PRO A 78 -5.51 -1.71 -9.24
N ARG A 79 -5.67 -2.52 -10.27
CA ARG A 79 -6.92 -2.62 -11.02
C ARG A 79 -8.14 -2.71 -10.10
N PRO A 80 -9.21 -1.96 -10.41
CA PRO A 80 -10.42 -2.04 -9.61
C PRO A 80 -10.97 -3.47 -9.62
N HIS A 81 -11.36 -3.92 -8.46
CA HIS A 81 -12.00 -5.22 -8.30
C HIS A 81 -13.36 -5.19 -9.03
N ASN A 82 -13.52 -6.02 -10.05
CA ASN A 82 -14.73 -6.06 -10.87
C ASN A 82 -15.76 -7.08 -10.37
N ASP A 83 -15.60 -7.61 -9.16
CA ASP A 83 -16.55 -8.55 -8.61
C ASP A 83 -17.76 -7.80 -8.00
N ALA A 84 -18.83 -7.76 -8.79
CA ALA A 84 -20.08 -7.12 -8.37
C ALA A 84 -20.71 -7.79 -7.15
N LEU A 85 -20.55 -9.10 -7.00
CA LEU A 85 -21.11 -9.84 -5.86
C LEU A 85 -20.45 -9.41 -4.54
N ILE A 86 -19.13 -9.26 -4.53
CA ILE A 86 -18.41 -8.76 -3.34
C ILE A 86 -18.92 -7.37 -2.95
N ARG A 87 -19.10 -6.47 -3.92
CA ARG A 87 -19.61 -5.13 -3.66
C ARG A 87 -21.03 -5.13 -3.12
N ILE A 88 -21.89 -5.97 -3.67
CA ILE A 88 -23.27 -6.14 -3.19
C ILE A 88 -23.25 -6.66 -1.76
N HIS A 89 -22.47 -7.68 -1.47
CA HIS A 89 -22.34 -8.21 -0.11
C HIS A 89 -21.81 -7.19 0.88
N GLN A 90 -20.82 -6.38 0.49
CA GLN A 90 -20.32 -5.30 1.31
C GLN A 90 -21.39 -4.25 1.62
N CYS A 91 -22.20 -3.87 0.62
CA CYS A 91 -23.29 -2.92 0.81
C CYS A 91 -24.37 -3.47 1.75
N VAL A 92 -24.75 -4.73 1.59
CA VAL A 92 -25.73 -5.40 2.48
C VAL A 92 -25.18 -5.48 3.90
N LEU A 93 -23.92 -5.88 4.05
CA LEU A 93 -23.25 -5.97 5.35
C LEU A 93 -23.20 -4.60 6.05
N SER A 94 -22.90 -3.53 5.31
CA SER A 94 -22.81 -2.18 5.88
C SER A 94 -24.13 -1.67 6.44
N ARG A 95 -25.26 -2.24 6.03
CA ARG A 95 -26.60 -1.89 6.52
C ARG A 95 -27.05 -2.71 7.73
N ASN A 96 -26.26 -3.69 8.13
CA ASN A 96 -26.55 -4.54 9.29
C ASN A 96 -25.66 -4.09 10.47
N PRO A 97 -26.23 -3.42 11.50
CA PRO A 97 -25.43 -2.92 12.63
C PRO A 97 -24.71 -4.02 13.40
N GLU A 98 -25.31 -5.19 13.56
CA GLU A 98 -24.69 -6.31 14.28
C GLU A 98 -23.48 -6.86 13.51
N ALA A 99 -23.60 -7.03 12.21
CA ALA A 99 -22.49 -7.47 11.36
C ALA A 99 -21.34 -6.44 11.36
N CYS A 100 -21.66 -5.15 11.31
CA CYS A 100 -20.66 -4.08 11.41
C CYS A 100 -19.94 -4.12 12.77
N ARG A 101 -20.67 -4.37 13.85
CA ARG A 101 -20.10 -4.50 15.19
C ARG A 101 -19.11 -5.67 15.26
N LEU A 102 -19.47 -6.82 14.73
CA LEU A 102 -18.59 -8.00 14.72
C LEU A 102 -17.30 -7.74 13.93
N VAL A 103 -17.39 -7.12 12.77
CA VAL A 103 -16.22 -6.75 11.98
C VAL A 103 -15.34 -5.74 12.72
N ALA A 104 -15.93 -4.73 13.35
CA ALA A 104 -15.20 -3.74 14.13
C ALA A 104 -14.47 -4.37 15.32
N VAL A 105 -15.10 -5.30 16.03
CA VAL A 105 -14.48 -6.03 17.14
C VAL A 105 -13.28 -6.84 16.64
N ASP A 106 -13.42 -7.55 15.54
CA ASP A 106 -12.33 -8.34 14.95
C ASP A 106 -11.12 -7.47 14.58
N ILE A 107 -11.37 -6.34 13.93
CA ILE A 107 -10.30 -5.38 13.56
C ILE A 107 -9.60 -4.85 14.80
N LEU A 108 -10.34 -4.44 15.82
CA LEU A 108 -9.79 -3.90 17.06
C LEU A 108 -8.99 -4.95 17.85
N GLN A 109 -9.46 -6.17 17.92
CA GLN A 109 -8.73 -7.27 18.55
C GLN A 109 -7.40 -7.54 17.84
N THR A 110 -7.43 -7.64 16.53
CA THR A 110 -6.23 -7.83 15.72
C THR A 110 -5.21 -6.70 15.93
N LYS A 111 -5.69 -5.46 15.98
CA LYS A 111 -4.83 -4.29 16.23
C LYS A 111 -4.19 -4.34 17.61
N ILE A 112 -4.95 -4.65 18.64
CA ILE A 112 -4.44 -4.74 20.01
C ILE A 112 -3.40 -5.85 20.13
N GLU A 113 -3.64 -7.01 19.55
CA GLU A 113 -2.69 -8.12 19.54
C GLU A 113 -1.38 -7.76 18.82
N ALA A 114 -1.46 -7.06 17.69
CA ALA A 114 -0.30 -6.64 16.93
C ALA A 114 0.56 -5.56 17.65
N GLN A 115 -0.03 -4.82 18.58
CA GLN A 115 0.64 -3.75 19.32
C GLN A 115 1.20 -4.18 20.68
N ARG A 116 1.05 -5.42 21.05
CA ARG A 116 1.61 -5.98 22.29
C ARG A 116 3.13 -6.08 22.27
#